data_dcd174469033820da155c74ff65a694f
#
_entry.id   dcd174469033820da155c74ff65a694f
#
_cell.length_a   1.000
_cell.length_b   1.000
_cell.length_c   1.000
_cell.angle_alpha   90.00
_cell.angle_beta   90.00
_cell.angle_gamma   90.00
#
_symmetry.space_group_name_H-M   'P 1'
#
loop_
_entity.id
_entity.type
_entity.pdbx_description
1 polymer ?
#
loop_
_entity_poly.entity_id
_entity_poly.type
_entity_poly.pdbx_seq_one_letter_code
_entity_poly.pdbx_strand_id
1 'polypeptide(L)'
;NWDVAYAERLLKEFGLDRERKTRVDKLSKGMMSMVTITLALASRAPFTFLDEPVAGLDVVARERFYQLLLEDYGETGRTFVVSTHILDETNGVFERVVILDEGKVLENTPTDSLLEQFRLVDGPAEAVEAACTGLKVLSRETLGRRLSCVVRGTPEQLAALPADLDAGALNLQKVFVALCGHGEVLNHE
;
A
#
# COMPACT_ATOMS: atom_id res chain seq x y z
N ASN A 1 5.68 -22.81 18.44
CA ASN A 1 4.44 -23.35 17.82
C ASN A 1 4.60 -23.50 16.29
N TRP A 2 5.61 -24.25 15.83
CA TRP A 2 5.81 -24.47 14.41
C TRP A 2 4.70 -25.34 13.82
N ASP A 3 4.01 -24.84 12.77
CA ASP A 3 2.95 -25.58 12.07
C ASP A 3 3.53 -26.21 10.79
N VAL A 4 3.89 -27.49 10.90
CA VAL A 4 4.49 -28.24 9.79
C VAL A 4 3.54 -28.36 8.61
N ALA A 5 2.27 -28.65 8.85
CA ALA A 5 1.28 -28.83 7.78
C ALA A 5 1.07 -27.55 7.00
N TYR A 6 1.03 -26.41 7.70
CA TYR A 6 0.90 -25.10 7.07
C TYR A 6 2.16 -24.72 6.29
N ALA A 7 3.35 -24.98 6.83
CA ALA A 7 4.62 -24.76 6.11
C ALA A 7 4.66 -25.56 4.79
N GLU A 8 4.25 -26.82 4.83
CA GLU A 8 4.17 -27.67 3.64
C GLU A 8 3.19 -27.14 2.60
N ARG A 9 2.01 -26.64 3.04
CA ARG A 9 1.03 -25.99 2.18
C ARG A 9 1.65 -24.76 1.53
N LEU A 10 2.28 -23.86 2.29
CA LEU A 10 2.88 -22.62 1.79
C LEU A 10 4.01 -22.89 0.78
N LEU A 11 4.91 -23.85 1.06
CA LEU A 11 5.95 -24.23 0.11
C LEU A 11 5.38 -24.70 -1.23
N LYS A 12 4.29 -25.43 -1.20
CA LYS A 12 3.60 -25.89 -2.41
C LYS A 12 2.92 -24.73 -3.15
N GLU A 13 2.25 -23.84 -2.43
CA GLU A 13 1.60 -22.64 -2.97
C GLU A 13 2.59 -21.71 -3.71
N PHE A 14 3.80 -21.58 -3.16
CA PHE A 14 4.88 -20.81 -3.76
C PHE A 14 5.72 -21.61 -4.78
N GLY A 15 5.36 -22.87 -5.08
CA GLY A 15 6.09 -23.70 -6.03
C GLY A 15 7.50 -24.09 -5.59
N LEU A 16 7.80 -24.01 -4.28
CA LEU A 16 9.10 -24.33 -3.68
C LEU A 16 9.26 -25.79 -3.26
N ASP A 17 8.27 -26.64 -3.46
CA ASP A 17 8.29 -28.04 -3.13
C ASP A 17 9.42 -28.83 -3.83
N ARG A 18 9.81 -28.39 -5.03
CA ARG A 18 10.92 -28.98 -5.80
C ARG A 18 12.30 -28.53 -5.35
N GLU A 19 12.36 -27.39 -4.64
CA GLU A 19 13.61 -26.75 -4.22
C GLU A 19 14.10 -27.15 -2.83
N ARG A 20 13.43 -28.09 -2.17
CA ARG A 20 13.72 -28.53 -0.78
C ARG A 20 15.16 -28.97 -0.51
N LYS A 21 15.87 -29.43 -1.55
CA LYS A 21 17.28 -29.84 -1.46
C LYS A 21 18.24 -28.77 -1.95
N THR A 22 17.73 -27.67 -2.47
CA THR A 22 18.53 -26.57 -2.95
C THR A 22 19.09 -25.80 -1.77
N ARG A 23 20.39 -25.54 -1.80
CA ARG A 23 21.05 -24.76 -0.77
C ARG A 23 20.52 -23.34 -0.75
N VAL A 24 20.39 -22.75 0.43
CA VAL A 24 19.84 -21.39 0.62
C VAL A 24 20.59 -20.34 -0.19
N ASP A 25 21.93 -20.48 -0.29
CA ASP A 25 22.79 -19.59 -1.09
C ASP A 25 22.62 -19.71 -2.62
N LYS A 26 21.82 -20.68 -3.07
CA LYS A 26 21.48 -20.90 -4.48
C LYS A 26 20.06 -20.50 -4.85
N LEU A 27 19.27 -20.08 -3.86
CA LEU A 27 17.93 -19.58 -4.09
C LEU A 27 17.98 -18.20 -4.73
N SER A 28 17.04 -17.91 -5.64
CA SER A 28 16.85 -16.56 -6.16
C SER A 28 16.34 -15.62 -5.05
N LYS A 29 16.43 -14.31 -5.26
CA LYS A 29 15.90 -13.33 -4.29
C LYS A 29 14.41 -13.56 -4.00
N GLY A 30 13.60 -13.80 -5.04
CA GLY A 30 12.18 -14.10 -4.88
C GLY A 30 11.93 -15.40 -4.13
N MET A 31 12.66 -16.49 -4.44
CA MET A 31 12.56 -17.75 -3.71
C MET A 31 12.94 -17.58 -2.23
N MET A 32 13.94 -16.76 -1.93
CA MET A 32 14.32 -16.45 -0.56
C MET A 32 13.20 -15.69 0.17
N SER A 33 12.57 -14.70 -0.47
CA SER A 33 11.40 -14.01 0.09
C SER A 33 10.27 -14.98 0.40
N MET A 34 9.94 -15.89 -0.52
CA MET A 34 8.91 -16.92 -0.30
C MET A 34 9.24 -17.88 0.85
N VAL A 35 10.51 -18.27 1.01
CA VAL A 35 10.97 -19.07 2.17
C VAL A 35 10.79 -18.28 3.46
N THR A 36 11.20 -17.00 3.48
CA THR A 36 11.08 -16.12 4.65
C THR A 36 9.61 -15.94 5.05
N ILE A 37 8.73 -15.70 4.08
CA ILE A 37 7.27 -15.64 4.29
C ILE A 37 6.75 -16.95 4.87
N THR A 38 7.16 -18.08 4.30
CA THR A 38 6.77 -19.41 4.81
C THR A 38 7.18 -19.59 6.27
N LEU A 39 8.41 -19.22 6.62
CA LEU A 39 8.91 -19.32 8.00
C LEU A 39 8.11 -18.42 8.95
N ALA A 40 7.82 -17.19 8.55
CA ALA A 40 7.07 -16.22 9.34
C ALA A 40 5.62 -16.68 9.58
N LEU A 41 4.92 -17.10 8.54
CA LEU A 41 3.53 -17.54 8.64
C LEU A 41 3.41 -18.86 9.41
N ALA A 42 4.24 -19.86 9.12
CA ALA A 42 4.18 -21.17 9.77
C ALA A 42 4.71 -21.17 11.22
N SER A 43 5.40 -20.13 11.65
CA SER A 43 5.80 -19.95 13.05
C SER A 43 4.61 -19.81 14.02
N ARG A 44 3.44 -19.38 13.50
CA ARG A 44 2.21 -19.11 14.27
C ARG A 44 2.45 -18.19 15.47
N ALA A 45 3.41 -17.26 15.35
CA ALA A 45 3.68 -16.28 16.39
C ALA A 45 2.50 -15.29 16.51
N PRO A 46 2.07 -14.90 17.74
CA PRO A 46 0.96 -13.96 17.92
C PRO A 46 1.24 -12.57 17.33
N PHE A 47 2.53 -12.18 17.25
CA PHE A 47 3.02 -11.00 16.56
C PHE A 47 4.04 -11.41 15.51
N THR A 48 3.83 -10.99 14.27
CA THR A 48 4.73 -11.27 13.16
C THR A 48 5.12 -9.98 12.46
N PHE A 49 6.43 -9.70 12.43
CA PHE A 49 6.99 -8.55 11.71
C PHE A 49 7.58 -9.02 10.38
N LEU A 50 7.20 -8.38 9.31
CA LEU A 50 7.64 -8.66 7.95
C LEU A 50 8.23 -7.38 7.36
N ASP A 51 9.54 -7.38 7.16
CA ASP A 51 10.26 -6.25 6.57
C ASP A 51 10.48 -6.50 5.09
N GLU A 52 9.88 -5.65 4.24
CA GLU A 52 9.90 -5.73 2.77
C GLU A 52 9.61 -7.15 2.22
N PRO A 53 8.57 -7.87 2.70
CA PRO A 53 8.40 -9.29 2.39
C PRO A 53 8.19 -9.56 0.90
N VAL A 54 7.65 -8.58 0.17
CA VAL A 54 7.33 -8.71 -1.27
C VAL A 54 8.47 -8.26 -2.18
N ALA A 55 9.59 -7.80 -1.62
CA ALA A 55 10.74 -7.39 -2.41
C ALA A 55 11.31 -8.58 -3.22
N GLY A 56 11.37 -8.41 -4.55
CA GLY A 56 11.87 -9.45 -5.47
C GLY A 56 10.84 -10.50 -5.88
N LEU A 57 9.58 -10.39 -5.42
CA LEU A 57 8.46 -11.16 -5.93
C LEU A 57 7.89 -10.50 -7.21
N ASP A 58 7.41 -11.32 -8.12
CA ASP A 58 6.57 -10.83 -9.22
C ASP A 58 5.16 -10.48 -8.72
N VAL A 59 4.35 -9.85 -9.57
CA VAL A 59 3.01 -9.36 -9.23
C VAL A 59 2.11 -10.50 -8.72
N VAL A 60 2.16 -11.67 -9.38
CA VAL A 60 1.32 -12.82 -9.01
C VAL A 60 1.69 -13.37 -7.64
N ALA A 61 2.99 -13.47 -7.35
CA ALA A 61 3.48 -13.95 -6.06
C ALA A 61 3.18 -12.95 -4.92
N ARG A 62 3.21 -11.63 -5.20
CA ARG A 62 2.81 -10.59 -4.22
C ARG A 62 1.33 -10.68 -3.88
N GLU A 63 0.47 -10.76 -4.89
CA GLU A 63 -0.97 -10.93 -4.69
C GLU A 63 -1.26 -12.19 -3.86
N ARG A 64 -0.59 -13.31 -4.19
CA ARG A 64 -0.74 -14.56 -3.43
C ARG A 64 -0.29 -14.42 -1.99
N PHE A 65 0.81 -13.71 -1.73
CA PHE A 65 1.26 -13.40 -0.37
C PHE A 65 0.20 -12.66 0.44
N TYR A 66 -0.37 -11.59 -0.10
CA TYR A 66 -1.39 -10.81 0.60
C TYR A 66 -2.68 -11.62 0.85
N GLN A 67 -3.08 -12.47 -0.09
CA GLN A 67 -4.19 -13.41 0.12
C GLN A 67 -3.91 -14.36 1.28
N LEU A 68 -2.74 -14.98 1.32
CA LEU A 68 -2.32 -15.88 2.41
C LEU A 68 -2.23 -15.17 3.76
N LEU A 69 -1.78 -13.91 3.76
CA LEU A 69 -1.73 -13.08 4.96
C LEU A 69 -3.14 -12.81 5.50
N LEU A 70 -4.08 -12.46 4.63
CA LEU A 70 -5.48 -12.22 5.01
C LEU A 70 -6.20 -13.50 5.44
N GLU A 71 -5.95 -14.64 4.75
CA GLU A 71 -6.47 -15.96 5.17
C GLU A 71 -6.01 -16.28 6.60
N ASP A 72 -4.70 -16.16 6.86
CA ASP A 72 -4.11 -16.43 8.17
C ASP A 72 -4.63 -15.49 9.27
N TYR A 73 -4.75 -14.19 8.95
CA TYR A 73 -5.34 -13.20 9.85
C TYR A 73 -6.80 -13.56 10.20
N GLY A 74 -7.61 -13.87 9.19
CA GLY A 74 -9.02 -14.25 9.37
C GLY A 74 -9.20 -15.53 10.20
N GLU A 75 -8.29 -16.50 10.06
CA GLU A 75 -8.33 -17.75 10.81
C GLU A 75 -7.85 -17.62 12.26
N THR A 76 -6.86 -16.76 12.52
CA THR A 76 -6.13 -16.75 13.80
C THR A 76 -6.29 -15.46 14.61
N GLY A 77 -6.65 -14.35 13.98
CA GLY A 77 -6.73 -13.03 14.61
C GLY A 77 -5.39 -12.48 15.12
N ARG A 78 -4.25 -13.08 14.70
CA ARG A 78 -2.93 -12.64 15.14
C ARG A 78 -2.51 -11.34 14.47
N THR A 79 -1.56 -10.62 15.05
CA THR A 79 -1.12 -9.32 14.55
C THR A 79 0.03 -9.46 13.56
N PHE A 80 -0.12 -8.83 12.40
CA PHE A 80 0.94 -8.66 11.41
C PHE A 80 1.34 -7.19 11.30
N VAL A 81 2.64 -6.95 11.28
CA VAL A 81 3.22 -5.66 10.97
C VAL A 81 4.08 -5.82 9.72
N VAL A 82 3.73 -5.12 8.66
CA VAL A 82 4.43 -5.20 7.38
C VAL A 82 5.04 -3.85 7.07
N SER A 83 6.37 -3.78 6.91
CA SER A 83 7.02 -2.61 6.31
C SER A 83 7.13 -2.82 4.81
N THR A 84 6.74 -1.85 4.01
CA THR A 84 6.89 -1.90 2.56
C THR A 84 6.80 -0.51 1.93
N HIS A 85 7.48 -0.32 0.81
CA HIS A 85 7.32 0.82 -0.09
C HIS A 85 6.52 0.46 -1.35
N ILE A 86 6.10 -0.80 -1.50
CA ILE A 86 5.32 -1.31 -2.65
C ILE A 86 3.85 -1.38 -2.20
N LEU A 87 3.07 -0.39 -2.60
CA LEU A 87 1.70 -0.20 -2.13
C LEU A 87 0.63 -0.52 -3.18
N ASP A 88 1.01 -0.86 -4.41
CA ASP A 88 0.07 -1.04 -5.53
C ASP A 88 -0.98 -2.13 -5.27
N GLU A 89 -0.55 -3.25 -4.67
CA GLU A 89 -1.41 -4.41 -4.42
C GLU A 89 -1.99 -4.45 -2.99
N THR A 90 -1.83 -3.36 -2.21
CA THR A 90 -2.21 -3.35 -0.78
C THR A 90 -3.61 -2.83 -0.48
N ASN A 91 -4.41 -2.56 -1.51
CA ASN A 91 -5.77 -2.04 -1.32
C ASN A 91 -6.64 -3.02 -0.49
N GLY A 92 -7.15 -2.53 0.64
CA GLY A 92 -7.98 -3.33 1.53
C GLY A 92 -7.23 -4.38 2.37
N VAL A 93 -5.89 -4.41 2.32
CA VAL A 93 -5.08 -5.38 3.10
C VAL A 93 -4.85 -4.89 4.52
N PHE A 94 -4.53 -3.62 4.70
CA PHE A 94 -4.12 -3.07 6.00
C PHE A 94 -5.25 -2.32 6.69
N GLU A 95 -5.57 -2.71 7.93
CA GLU A 95 -6.54 -2.00 8.77
C GLU A 95 -6.01 -0.65 9.24
N ARG A 96 -4.70 -0.55 9.47
CA ARG A 96 -4.03 0.64 9.98
C ARG A 96 -2.73 0.87 9.24
N VAL A 97 -2.40 2.12 9.00
CA VAL A 97 -1.14 2.55 8.40
C VAL A 97 -0.37 3.47 9.32
N VAL A 98 0.95 3.33 9.29
CA VAL A 98 1.91 4.26 9.86
C VAL A 98 2.81 4.73 8.73
N ILE A 99 2.72 6.00 8.36
CA ILE A 99 3.57 6.60 7.32
C ILE A 99 4.75 7.27 7.99
N LEU A 100 5.95 6.85 7.57
CA LEU A 100 7.22 7.37 8.07
C LEU A 100 7.93 8.13 6.95
N ASP A 101 8.42 9.31 7.26
CA ASP A 101 9.25 10.11 6.36
C ASP A 101 10.32 10.87 7.16
N GLU A 102 11.56 10.86 6.69
CA GLU A 102 12.71 11.49 7.36
C GLU A 102 12.81 11.18 8.87
N GLY A 103 12.49 9.95 9.26
CA GLY A 103 12.54 9.50 10.66
C GLY A 103 11.40 10.03 11.54
N LYS A 104 10.38 10.64 10.96
CA LYS A 104 9.18 11.14 11.66
C LYS A 104 7.94 10.34 11.25
N VAL A 105 7.02 10.20 12.20
CA VAL A 105 5.68 9.66 11.91
C VAL A 105 4.84 10.79 11.33
N LEU A 106 4.46 10.70 10.07
CA LEU A 106 3.54 11.64 9.43
C LEU A 106 2.09 11.29 9.71
N GLU A 107 1.75 10.00 9.64
CA GLU A 107 0.39 9.50 9.87
C GLU A 107 0.45 8.22 10.72
N ASN A 108 -0.53 8.03 11.60
CA ASN A 108 -0.78 6.79 12.35
C ASN A 108 -2.28 6.65 12.57
N THR A 109 -2.98 6.03 11.62
CA THR A 109 -4.44 6.07 11.59
C THR A 109 -5.01 4.82 10.89
N PRO A 110 -6.31 4.48 11.10
CA PRO A 110 -6.99 3.50 10.26
C PRO A 110 -6.89 3.87 8.78
N THR A 111 -6.67 2.87 7.94
CA THR A 111 -6.44 3.09 6.49
C THR A 111 -7.61 3.79 5.82
N ASP A 112 -8.84 3.34 6.09
CA ASP A 112 -10.04 3.94 5.50
C ASP A 112 -10.19 5.41 5.93
N SER A 113 -9.97 5.71 7.22
CA SER A 113 -10.02 7.07 7.75
C SER A 113 -8.96 8.00 7.13
N LEU A 114 -7.81 7.44 6.71
CA LEU A 114 -6.82 8.19 5.96
C LEU A 114 -7.33 8.47 4.55
N LEU A 115 -7.76 7.44 3.83
CA LEU A 115 -8.17 7.55 2.43
C LEU A 115 -9.38 8.48 2.23
N GLU A 116 -10.30 8.52 3.19
CA GLU A 116 -11.47 9.40 3.17
C GLU A 116 -11.11 10.89 3.16
N GLN A 117 -9.94 11.26 3.67
CA GLN A 117 -9.46 12.65 3.73
C GLN A 117 -8.87 13.18 2.42
N PHE A 118 -8.77 12.34 1.38
CA PHE A 118 -8.08 12.71 0.13
C PHE A 118 -8.99 12.54 -1.07
N ARG A 119 -8.85 13.46 -2.05
CA ARG A 119 -9.47 13.35 -3.38
C ARG A 119 -8.48 13.79 -4.45
N LEU A 120 -8.56 13.12 -5.61
CA LEU A 120 -8.00 13.63 -6.86
C LEU A 120 -9.10 14.45 -7.54
N VAL A 121 -8.88 15.74 -7.71
CA VAL A 121 -9.83 16.64 -8.39
C VAL A 121 -9.26 16.97 -9.75
N ASP A 122 -9.97 16.62 -10.82
CA ASP A 122 -9.55 16.84 -12.21
C ASP A 122 -10.65 17.59 -12.99
N GLY A 123 -10.22 18.55 -13.82
CA GLY A 123 -11.14 19.30 -14.65
C GLY A 123 -10.50 20.51 -15.36
N PRO A 124 -11.31 21.45 -15.88
CA PRO A 124 -10.83 22.72 -16.38
C PRO A 124 -10.07 23.49 -15.28
N ALA A 125 -8.90 24.05 -15.60
CA ALA A 125 -8.00 24.65 -14.60
C ALA A 125 -8.68 25.65 -13.68
N GLU A 126 -9.42 26.62 -14.25
CA GLU A 126 -10.14 27.64 -13.47
C GLU A 126 -11.17 27.04 -12.49
N ALA A 127 -11.89 26.00 -12.92
CA ALA A 127 -12.89 25.35 -12.08
C ALA A 127 -12.24 24.56 -10.94
N VAL A 128 -11.15 23.83 -11.21
CA VAL A 128 -10.39 23.09 -10.18
C VAL A 128 -9.75 24.04 -9.19
N GLU A 129 -9.16 25.15 -9.63
CA GLU A 129 -8.58 26.16 -8.74
C GLU A 129 -9.63 26.77 -7.80
N ALA A 130 -10.81 27.11 -8.34
CA ALA A 130 -11.91 27.62 -7.53
C ALA A 130 -12.39 26.58 -6.50
N ALA A 131 -12.57 25.33 -6.92
CA ALA A 131 -13.02 24.23 -6.07
C ALA A 131 -12.03 23.86 -4.97
N CYS A 132 -10.73 24.00 -5.22
CA CYS A 132 -9.68 23.70 -4.25
C CYS A 132 -9.44 24.83 -3.24
N THR A 133 -10.14 25.97 -3.36
CA THR A 133 -10.01 27.08 -2.42
C THR A 133 -10.42 26.65 -1.00
N GLY A 134 -9.50 26.82 -0.05
CA GLY A 134 -9.72 26.42 1.35
C GLY A 134 -9.39 24.95 1.67
N LEU A 135 -9.02 24.15 0.66
CA LEU A 135 -8.48 22.80 0.85
C LEU A 135 -6.95 22.82 0.88
N LYS A 136 -6.35 21.83 1.54
CA LYS A 136 -4.89 21.63 1.50
C LYS A 136 -4.54 20.92 0.20
N VAL A 137 -4.00 21.65 -0.77
CA VAL A 137 -3.49 21.08 -2.03
C VAL A 137 -2.08 20.52 -1.78
N LEU A 138 -1.88 19.24 -2.09
CA LEU A 138 -0.62 18.51 -1.87
C LEU A 138 0.17 18.35 -3.16
N SER A 139 -0.50 18.15 -4.29
CA SER A 139 0.15 18.12 -5.60
C SER A 139 -0.73 18.79 -6.66
N ARG A 140 -0.09 19.28 -7.72
CA ARG A 140 -0.73 19.88 -8.89
C ARG A 140 -0.05 19.37 -10.15
N GLU A 141 -0.84 18.96 -11.12
CA GLU A 141 -0.37 18.54 -12.42
C GLU A 141 -1.21 19.20 -13.50
N THR A 142 -0.58 19.93 -14.41
CA THR A 142 -1.27 20.66 -15.49
C THR A 142 -1.03 19.95 -16.81
N LEU A 143 -2.11 19.62 -17.51
CA LEU A 143 -2.07 19.03 -18.85
C LEU A 143 -2.91 19.89 -19.82
N GLY A 144 -2.25 20.76 -20.54
CA GLY A 144 -2.91 21.71 -21.43
C GLY A 144 -3.84 22.66 -20.66
N ARG A 145 -5.17 22.53 -20.87
CA ARG A 145 -6.20 23.33 -20.17
C ARG A 145 -6.82 22.63 -18.97
N ARG A 146 -6.36 21.44 -18.66
CA ARG A 146 -6.83 20.69 -17.49
C ARG A 146 -5.82 20.80 -16.34
N LEU A 147 -6.35 20.77 -15.15
CA LEU A 147 -5.60 20.73 -13.91
C LEU A 147 -6.08 19.54 -13.09
N SER A 148 -5.15 18.74 -12.60
CA SER A 148 -5.36 17.69 -11.62
C SER A 148 -4.71 18.09 -10.30
N CYS A 149 -5.48 18.04 -9.20
CA CYS A 149 -4.97 18.34 -7.87
C CYS A 149 -5.25 17.19 -6.93
N VAL A 150 -4.25 16.78 -6.14
CA VAL A 150 -4.49 15.97 -4.95
C VAL A 150 -4.74 16.91 -3.78
N VAL A 151 -5.93 16.79 -3.18
CA VAL A 151 -6.36 17.64 -2.07
C VAL A 151 -6.62 16.82 -0.81
N ARG A 152 -6.36 17.42 0.35
CA ARG A 152 -6.77 16.92 1.66
C ARG A 152 -7.77 17.88 2.29
N GLY A 153 -8.85 17.31 2.84
CA GLY A 153 -9.91 18.06 3.52
C GLY A 153 -10.67 17.19 4.50
N THR A 154 -11.61 17.80 5.23
CA THR A 154 -12.57 17.02 6.02
C THR A 154 -13.60 16.34 5.08
N PRO A 155 -14.30 15.29 5.54
CA PRO A 155 -15.35 14.65 4.74
C PRO A 155 -16.39 15.66 4.22
N GLU A 156 -16.76 16.66 5.03
CA GLU A 156 -17.74 17.70 4.66
C GLU A 156 -17.20 18.62 3.55
N GLN A 157 -15.93 19.00 3.66
CA GLN A 157 -15.28 19.83 2.63
C GLN A 157 -15.17 19.08 1.30
N LEU A 158 -14.82 17.79 1.36
CA LEU A 158 -14.67 16.96 0.16
C LEU A 158 -16.04 16.61 -0.47
N ALA A 159 -17.08 16.47 0.35
CA ALA A 159 -18.45 16.29 -0.13
C ALA A 159 -19.04 17.54 -0.79
N ALA A 160 -18.51 18.72 -0.48
CA ALA A 160 -18.93 20.00 -1.06
C ALA A 160 -18.26 20.31 -2.42
N LEU A 161 -17.37 19.44 -2.91
CA LEU A 161 -16.76 19.60 -4.23
C LEU A 161 -17.81 19.59 -5.34
N PRO A 162 -17.69 20.46 -6.35
CA PRO A 162 -18.64 20.54 -7.45
C PRO A 162 -18.81 19.21 -8.20
N ALA A 163 -20.04 18.81 -8.46
CA ALA A 163 -20.38 17.54 -9.11
C ALA A 163 -19.99 17.48 -10.61
N ASP A 164 -19.67 18.60 -11.22
CA ASP A 164 -19.20 18.73 -12.60
C ASP A 164 -17.68 18.53 -12.74
N LEU A 165 -16.97 18.41 -11.62
CA LEU A 165 -15.57 18.02 -11.59
C LEU A 165 -15.43 16.53 -11.32
N ASP A 166 -14.40 15.91 -11.88
CA ASP A 166 -14.04 14.53 -11.55
C ASP A 166 -13.29 14.52 -10.20
N ALA A 167 -13.99 14.12 -9.14
CA ALA A 167 -13.44 14.04 -7.78
C ALA A 167 -13.32 12.58 -7.34
N GLY A 168 -12.24 11.92 -7.77
CA GLY A 168 -11.97 10.51 -7.50
C GLY A 168 -11.33 10.23 -6.14
N ALA A 169 -11.62 9.04 -5.56
CA ALA A 169 -10.89 8.53 -4.41
C ALA A 169 -9.45 8.15 -4.80
N LEU A 170 -8.52 8.26 -3.86
CA LEU A 170 -7.15 7.81 -4.05
C LEU A 170 -6.92 6.45 -3.37
N ASN A 171 -5.99 5.68 -3.93
CA ASN A 171 -5.43 4.52 -3.25
C ASN A 171 -4.29 4.95 -2.29
N LEU A 172 -3.86 4.01 -1.44
CA LEU A 172 -2.84 4.27 -0.43
C LEU A 172 -1.51 4.75 -1.03
N GLN A 173 -1.13 4.22 -2.20
CA GLN A 173 0.09 4.63 -2.90
C GLN A 173 0.05 6.10 -3.32
N LYS A 174 -1.04 6.55 -3.92
CA LYS A 174 -1.19 7.96 -4.31
C LYS A 174 -1.20 8.89 -3.10
N VAL A 175 -1.82 8.48 -2.00
CA VAL A 175 -1.80 9.23 -0.73
C VAL A 175 -0.37 9.30 -0.18
N PHE A 176 0.37 8.18 -0.17
CA PHE A 176 1.76 8.14 0.27
C PHE A 176 2.64 9.08 -0.57
N VAL A 177 2.54 9.01 -1.90
CA VAL A 177 3.30 9.91 -2.79
C VAL A 177 2.94 11.38 -2.53
N ALA A 178 1.66 11.70 -2.31
CA ALA A 178 1.24 13.06 -2.04
C ALA A 178 1.73 13.60 -0.67
N LEU A 179 1.92 12.71 0.32
CA LEU A 179 2.41 13.10 1.64
C LEU A 179 3.93 13.19 1.72
N CYS A 180 4.66 12.26 1.09
CA CYS A 180 6.11 12.13 1.16
C CYS A 180 6.81 12.75 -0.06
N GLY A 181 6.11 12.93 -1.17
CA GLY A 181 6.63 13.63 -2.36
C GLY A 181 6.88 15.09 -2.02
N HIS A 182 8.13 15.46 -1.91
CA HIS A 182 8.56 16.85 -1.68
C HIS A 182 8.24 17.65 -2.95
N GLY A 183 7.00 18.14 -3.06
CA GLY A 183 6.53 19.22 -3.95
C GLY A 183 7.30 19.50 -5.25
N GLU A 184 7.87 18.52 -5.92
CA GLU A 184 8.36 18.71 -7.28
C GLU A 184 7.14 18.83 -8.19
N VAL A 185 6.75 20.07 -8.43
CA VAL A 185 5.94 20.43 -9.59
C VAL A 185 6.72 19.93 -10.79
N LEU A 186 6.34 18.76 -11.33
CA LEU A 186 6.83 18.30 -12.62
C LEU A 186 6.27 19.25 -13.68
N ASN A 187 6.93 20.41 -13.83
CA ASN A 187 6.80 21.24 -15.01
C ASN A 187 7.50 20.49 -16.14
N HIS A 188 6.77 19.69 -16.89
CA HIS A 188 7.20 19.25 -18.21
C HIS A 188 7.04 20.47 -19.16
N GLU A 189 8.19 21.14 -19.46
CA GLU A 189 8.32 22.03 -20.61
C GLU A 189 8.13 21.28 -21.94
#